data_9e8329cca36abf8b9ab8a829e4aa019d
#
_entry.id   9e8329cca36abf8b9ab8a829e4aa019d
#
_cell.length_a   1.000
_cell.length_b   1.000
_cell.length_c   1.000
_cell.angle_alpha   90.00
_cell.angle_beta   90.00
_cell.angle_gamma   90.00
#
_symmetry.space_group_name_H-M   'P 1'
#
loop_
_entity.id
_entity.type
_entity.pdbx_description
1 polymer ?
#
loop_
_entity_poly.entity_id
_entity_poly.type
_entity_poly.pdbx_seq_one_letter_code
_entity_poly.pdbx_strand_id
1 'polypeptide(L)'
;MKNISTPSAVPARGPADHEVRDQIVAAATEHFSRYGYEKTTVSDLAKAIGFSKAYIYKFFESKQAIGEMICINCLREIESEVRAAVAETDLPPEKLRRIFKVFTDASLRLFFRDRKLYDIAASAATENWQAVQAYEARVQQLLQEILQEGRQSGDFERKTPLDETAMAIYLVLRPYLNPLLLQYNRDTTDVAPAQLSSLVLRSLSP
;
A
#
# COMPACT_ATOMS: atom_id res chain seq x y z
N MET A 1 -45.92 -14.16 48.08
CA MET A 1 -45.59 -13.00 47.24
C MET A 1 -44.13 -13.16 46.77
N LYS A 2 -43.91 -13.54 45.50
CA LYS A 2 -42.59 -13.72 44.94
C LYS A 2 -42.20 -12.42 44.23
N ASN A 3 -41.12 -11.77 44.69
CA ASN A 3 -40.49 -10.62 44.04
C ASN A 3 -39.81 -11.09 42.74
N ILE A 4 -40.31 -10.61 41.63
CA ILE A 4 -39.66 -10.77 40.32
C ILE A 4 -38.70 -9.60 40.18
N SER A 5 -37.40 -9.86 40.32
CA SER A 5 -36.33 -8.90 40.01
C SER A 5 -36.22 -8.76 38.47
N THR A 6 -36.44 -7.55 38.00
CA THR A 6 -36.20 -7.14 36.61
C THR A 6 -34.71 -7.19 36.32
N PRO A 7 -34.23 -7.76 35.20
CA PRO A 7 -32.80 -7.72 34.86
C PRO A 7 -32.42 -6.29 34.46
N SER A 8 -31.39 -5.77 35.15
CA SER A 8 -30.74 -4.48 34.83
C SER A 8 -30.18 -4.52 33.42
N ALA A 9 -30.63 -3.59 32.58
CA ALA A 9 -30.09 -3.41 31.23
C ALA A 9 -28.61 -3.01 31.35
N VAL A 10 -27.71 -3.83 30.80
CA VAL A 10 -26.27 -3.51 30.64
C VAL A 10 -26.19 -2.31 29.70
N PRO A 11 -25.50 -1.21 30.10
CA PRO A 11 -25.34 -0.06 29.21
C PRO A 11 -24.60 -0.50 27.96
N ALA A 12 -25.15 -0.15 26.78
CA ALA A 12 -24.51 -0.39 25.49
C ALA A 12 -23.11 0.24 25.53
N ARG A 13 -22.05 -0.59 25.44
CA ARG A 13 -20.69 -0.11 25.25
C ARG A 13 -20.68 0.72 23.96
N GLY A 14 -20.09 1.92 24.04
CA GLY A 14 -19.83 2.73 22.87
C GLY A 14 -18.98 1.95 21.82
N PRO A 15 -18.89 2.47 20.58
CA PRO A 15 -18.11 1.81 19.52
C PRO A 15 -16.72 1.44 20.04
N ALA A 16 -16.22 0.26 19.66
CA ALA A 16 -14.87 -0.15 20.03
C ALA A 16 -13.84 0.82 19.42
N ASP A 17 -12.70 1.03 20.10
CA ASP A 17 -11.68 2.01 19.69
C ASP A 17 -11.21 1.81 18.23
N HIS A 18 -11.18 0.57 17.73
CA HIS A 18 -10.84 0.28 16.34
C HIS A 18 -11.92 0.78 15.36
N GLU A 19 -13.20 0.65 15.70
CA GLU A 19 -14.31 1.14 14.86
C GLU A 19 -14.28 2.66 14.72
N VAL A 20 -13.93 3.38 15.80
CA VAL A 20 -13.75 4.83 15.78
C VAL A 20 -12.54 5.23 14.92
N ARG A 21 -11.43 4.50 15.03
CA ARG A 21 -10.25 4.72 14.17
C ARG A 21 -10.60 4.54 12.70
N ASP A 22 -11.30 3.48 12.36
CA ASP A 22 -11.73 3.18 10.99
C ASP A 22 -12.69 4.24 10.47
N GLN A 23 -13.62 4.71 11.30
CA GLN A 23 -14.53 5.81 10.94
C GLN A 23 -13.77 7.12 10.66
N ILE A 24 -12.75 7.45 11.49
CA ILE A 24 -11.92 8.64 11.27
C ILE A 24 -11.14 8.49 9.96
N VAL A 25 -10.53 7.34 9.70
CA VAL A 25 -9.75 7.08 8.48
C VAL A 25 -10.64 7.14 7.24
N ALA A 26 -11.82 6.52 7.25
CA ALA A 26 -12.75 6.55 6.12
C ALA A 26 -13.20 7.98 5.79
N ALA A 27 -13.64 8.73 6.80
CA ALA A 27 -14.06 10.11 6.61
C ALA A 27 -12.91 11.05 6.20
N ALA A 28 -11.68 10.80 6.73
CA ALA A 28 -10.50 11.53 6.32
C ALA A 28 -10.13 11.22 4.86
N THR A 29 -10.24 9.97 4.43
CA THR A 29 -10.03 9.56 3.04
C THR A 29 -10.96 10.32 2.10
N GLU A 30 -12.25 10.38 2.40
CA GLU A 30 -13.23 11.13 1.62
C GLU A 30 -12.93 12.63 1.62
N HIS A 31 -12.59 13.19 2.78
CA HIS A 31 -12.34 14.62 2.93
C HIS A 31 -11.06 15.05 2.21
N PHE A 32 -9.93 14.32 2.39
CA PHE A 32 -8.68 14.58 1.66
C PHE A 32 -8.85 14.44 0.16
N SER A 33 -9.61 13.47 -0.24
CA SER A 33 -10.02 13.20 -1.59
C SER A 33 -10.74 14.38 -2.26
N ARG A 34 -11.54 15.09 -1.52
CA ARG A 34 -12.38 16.20 -2.02
C ARG A 34 -11.67 17.55 -1.97
N TYR A 35 -10.86 17.76 -0.94
CA TYR A 35 -10.28 19.08 -0.63
C TYR A 35 -8.75 19.12 -0.72
N GLY A 36 -8.11 17.96 -0.86
CA GLY A 36 -6.66 17.80 -0.86
C GLY A 36 -6.09 17.62 0.55
N TYR A 37 -5.04 16.81 0.65
CA TYR A 37 -4.38 16.50 1.93
C TYR A 37 -3.77 17.75 2.56
N GLU A 38 -2.97 18.52 1.79
CA GLU A 38 -2.25 19.68 2.32
C GLU A 38 -3.20 20.77 2.85
N LYS A 39 -4.32 21.00 2.16
CA LYS A 39 -5.28 22.05 2.47
C LYS A 39 -6.19 21.71 3.64
N THR A 40 -6.26 20.45 4.06
CA THR A 40 -7.16 19.98 5.12
C THR A 40 -6.46 20.01 6.47
N THR A 41 -7.15 20.48 7.50
CA THR A 41 -6.71 20.45 8.89
C THR A 41 -7.47 19.37 9.68
N VAL A 42 -6.92 18.97 10.86
CA VAL A 42 -7.64 18.06 11.78
C VAL A 42 -8.96 18.70 12.26
N SER A 43 -9.03 20.03 12.32
CA SER A 43 -10.27 20.76 12.69
C SER A 43 -11.34 20.61 11.62
N ASP A 44 -10.95 20.60 10.34
CA ASP A 44 -11.88 20.41 9.22
C ASP A 44 -12.43 18.96 9.22
N LEU A 45 -11.56 17.99 9.46
CA LEU A 45 -11.96 16.59 9.63
C LEU A 45 -12.93 16.42 10.81
N ALA A 46 -12.61 17.02 11.96
CA ALA A 46 -13.46 16.95 13.14
C ALA A 46 -14.88 17.47 12.85
N LYS A 47 -15.00 18.63 12.17
CA LYS A 47 -16.29 19.18 11.74
C LYS A 47 -17.02 18.26 10.76
N ALA A 48 -16.31 17.68 9.79
CA ALA A 48 -16.90 16.81 8.78
C ALA A 48 -17.48 15.51 9.38
N ILE A 49 -16.83 14.97 10.43
CA ILE A 49 -17.22 13.71 11.10
C ILE A 49 -18.25 13.96 12.22
N GLY A 50 -18.38 15.21 12.68
CA GLY A 50 -19.18 15.54 13.86
C GLY A 50 -18.47 15.24 15.19
N PHE A 51 -17.14 15.17 15.20
CA PHE A 51 -16.31 14.96 16.38
C PHE A 51 -15.67 16.27 16.85
N SER A 52 -15.21 16.28 18.11
CA SER A 52 -14.31 17.35 18.55
C SER A 52 -12.87 17.05 18.08
N LYS A 53 -12.09 18.10 17.84
CA LYS A 53 -10.66 17.97 17.53
C LYS A 53 -9.92 17.17 18.62
N ALA A 54 -10.24 17.41 19.90
CA ALA A 54 -9.68 16.69 21.04
C ALA A 54 -10.02 15.20 21.01
N TYR A 55 -11.20 14.82 20.49
CA TYR A 55 -11.59 13.44 20.36
C TYR A 55 -10.79 12.72 19.27
N ILE A 56 -10.53 13.36 18.13
CA ILE A 56 -9.65 12.79 17.08
C ILE A 56 -8.24 12.55 17.65
N TYR A 57 -7.69 13.48 18.40
CA TYR A 57 -6.36 13.34 19.01
C TYR A 57 -6.21 12.23 20.04
N LYS A 58 -7.30 11.62 20.51
CA LYS A 58 -7.23 10.39 21.29
C LYS A 58 -6.81 9.16 20.46
N PHE A 59 -7.05 9.20 19.15
CA PHE A 59 -6.81 8.08 18.23
C PHE A 59 -5.63 8.30 17.31
N PHE A 60 -5.36 9.55 16.95
CA PHE A 60 -4.28 9.94 16.04
C PHE A 60 -3.58 11.18 16.55
N GLU A 61 -2.30 11.08 16.77
CA GLU A 61 -1.47 12.18 17.31
C GLU A 61 -1.28 13.35 16.34
N SER A 62 -1.51 13.14 15.03
CA SER A 62 -1.31 14.14 13.98
C SER A 62 -2.18 13.88 12.75
N LYS A 63 -2.28 14.88 11.85
CA LYS A 63 -2.83 14.72 10.51
C LYS A 63 -2.03 13.66 9.72
N GLN A 64 -0.71 13.67 9.86
CA GLN A 64 0.17 12.70 9.23
C GLN A 64 -0.15 11.28 9.67
N ALA A 65 -0.37 11.02 10.95
CA ALA A 65 -0.73 9.69 11.45
C ALA A 65 -2.03 9.15 10.81
N ILE A 66 -2.99 10.03 10.51
CA ILE A 66 -4.20 9.67 9.75
C ILE A 66 -3.82 9.37 8.29
N GLY A 67 -3.02 10.22 7.67
CA GLY A 67 -2.52 10.02 6.29
C GLY A 67 -1.72 8.73 6.13
N GLU A 68 -0.87 8.40 7.09
CA GLU A 68 -0.11 7.15 7.12
C GLU A 68 -1.05 5.93 7.16
N MET A 69 -2.12 5.97 7.94
CA MET A 69 -3.08 4.86 7.97
C MET A 69 -3.81 4.70 6.63
N ILE A 70 -4.16 5.79 5.96
CA ILE A 70 -4.73 5.76 4.60
C ILE A 70 -3.72 5.13 3.63
N CYS A 71 -2.45 5.56 3.66
CA CYS A 71 -1.39 4.98 2.83
C CYS A 71 -1.21 3.48 3.11
N ILE A 72 -1.17 3.06 4.38
CA ILE A 72 -1.06 1.65 4.76
C ILE A 72 -2.19 0.84 4.13
N ASN A 73 -3.43 1.31 4.20
CA ASN A 73 -4.58 0.60 3.64
C ASN A 73 -4.47 0.48 2.11
N CYS A 74 -4.18 1.57 1.41
CA CYS A 74 -4.02 1.58 -0.04
C CYS A 74 -2.85 0.71 -0.52
N LEU A 75 -1.70 0.77 0.16
CA LEU A 75 -0.53 -0.03 -0.19
C LEU A 75 -0.74 -1.53 0.10
N ARG A 76 -1.52 -1.87 1.14
CA ARG A 76 -1.95 -3.25 1.40
C ARG A 76 -2.86 -3.81 0.31
N GLU A 77 -3.74 -2.99 -0.26
CA GLU A 77 -4.58 -3.41 -1.40
C GLU A 77 -3.72 -3.78 -2.60
N ILE A 78 -2.72 -2.94 -2.95
CA ILE A 78 -1.77 -3.26 -4.02
C ILE A 78 -1.02 -4.56 -3.70
N GLU A 79 -0.48 -4.70 -2.49
CA GLU A 79 0.27 -5.89 -2.08
C GLU A 79 -0.58 -7.16 -2.14
N SER A 80 -1.83 -7.09 -1.69
CA SER A 80 -2.77 -8.21 -1.74
C SER A 80 -3.05 -8.65 -3.18
N GLU A 81 -3.26 -7.71 -4.10
CA GLU A 81 -3.48 -7.99 -5.51
C GLU A 81 -2.26 -8.65 -6.17
N VAL A 82 -1.06 -8.15 -5.86
CA VAL A 82 0.18 -8.72 -6.38
C VAL A 82 0.40 -10.13 -5.84
N ARG A 83 0.22 -10.35 -4.54
CA ARG A 83 0.35 -11.69 -3.93
C ARG A 83 -0.66 -12.68 -4.51
N ALA A 84 -1.90 -12.25 -4.73
CA ALA A 84 -2.91 -13.07 -5.38
C ALA A 84 -2.48 -13.48 -6.80
N ALA A 85 -2.01 -12.53 -7.61
CA ALA A 85 -1.53 -12.81 -8.97
C ALA A 85 -0.29 -13.72 -9.01
N VAL A 86 0.62 -13.56 -8.06
CA VAL A 86 1.81 -14.43 -7.91
C VAL A 86 1.41 -15.85 -7.53
N ALA A 87 0.40 -16.01 -6.68
CA ALA A 87 -0.08 -17.31 -6.23
C ALA A 87 -0.81 -18.15 -7.31
N GLU A 88 -1.19 -17.52 -8.44
CA GLU A 88 -1.83 -18.24 -9.56
C GLU A 88 -0.86 -19.11 -10.39
N THR A 89 0.43 -19.07 -10.11
CA THR A 89 1.44 -19.84 -10.84
C THR A 89 2.55 -20.34 -9.91
N ASP A 90 3.07 -21.52 -10.17
CA ASP A 90 4.23 -22.07 -9.45
C ASP A 90 5.56 -21.78 -10.18
N LEU A 91 5.52 -21.17 -11.36
CA LEU A 91 6.70 -20.88 -12.18
C LEU A 91 7.37 -19.57 -11.77
N PRO A 92 8.56 -19.54 -11.16
CA PRO A 92 9.24 -18.34 -10.71
C PRO A 92 9.45 -17.28 -11.82
N PRO A 93 9.79 -17.65 -13.07
CA PRO A 93 9.86 -16.66 -14.15
C PRO A 93 8.51 -15.98 -14.44
N GLU A 94 7.40 -16.70 -14.34
CA GLU A 94 6.08 -16.14 -14.54
C GLU A 94 5.65 -15.28 -13.35
N LYS A 95 5.99 -15.66 -12.11
CA LYS A 95 5.79 -14.82 -10.93
C LYS A 95 6.45 -13.45 -11.12
N LEU A 96 7.68 -13.39 -11.61
CA LEU A 96 8.37 -12.12 -11.90
C LEU A 96 7.65 -11.30 -12.97
N ARG A 97 7.19 -11.89 -14.07
CA ARG A 97 6.41 -11.14 -15.09
C ARG A 97 5.16 -10.52 -14.50
N ARG A 98 4.43 -11.29 -13.68
CA ARG A 98 3.22 -10.81 -13.01
C ARG A 98 3.50 -9.68 -12.03
N ILE A 99 4.59 -9.74 -11.27
CA ILE A 99 5.02 -8.66 -10.38
C ILE A 99 5.13 -7.34 -11.15
N PHE A 100 5.89 -7.31 -12.25
CA PHE A 100 6.08 -6.10 -13.04
C PHE A 100 4.75 -5.54 -13.57
N LYS A 101 3.89 -6.43 -14.09
CA LYS A 101 2.60 -6.03 -14.63
C LYS A 101 1.65 -5.53 -13.55
N VAL A 102 1.41 -6.34 -12.52
CA VAL A 102 0.36 -6.06 -11.53
C VAL A 102 0.71 -4.86 -10.67
N PHE A 103 1.98 -4.72 -10.24
CA PHE A 103 2.41 -3.51 -9.53
C PHE A 103 2.20 -2.25 -10.37
N THR A 104 2.56 -2.27 -11.66
CA THR A 104 2.37 -1.10 -12.53
C THR A 104 0.89 -0.78 -12.69
N ASP A 105 0.05 -1.76 -12.99
CA ASP A 105 -1.39 -1.59 -13.19
C ASP A 105 -2.08 -1.09 -11.92
N ALA A 106 -1.77 -1.67 -10.76
CA ALA A 106 -2.34 -1.29 -9.48
C ALA A 106 -1.92 0.13 -9.06
N SER A 107 -0.63 0.46 -9.24
CA SER A 107 -0.13 1.82 -8.97
C SER A 107 -0.76 2.86 -9.88
N LEU A 108 -0.93 2.55 -11.17
CA LEU A 108 -1.65 3.43 -12.10
C LEU A 108 -3.10 3.68 -11.67
N ARG A 109 -3.80 2.64 -11.26
CA ARG A 109 -5.19 2.78 -10.77
C ARG A 109 -5.23 3.64 -9.53
N LEU A 110 -4.42 3.34 -8.54
CA LEU A 110 -4.42 4.03 -7.25
C LEU A 110 -4.06 5.52 -7.41
N PHE A 111 -2.98 5.83 -8.13
CA PHE A 111 -2.45 7.19 -8.16
C PHE A 111 -3.10 8.08 -9.21
N PHE A 112 -3.65 7.53 -10.29
CA PHE A 112 -4.12 8.35 -11.42
C PHE A 112 -5.59 8.22 -11.77
N ARG A 113 -6.26 7.14 -11.42
CA ARG A 113 -7.73 7.04 -11.51
C ARG A 113 -8.40 7.79 -10.38
N ASP A 114 -7.93 7.57 -9.17
CA ASP A 114 -8.36 8.31 -8.00
C ASP A 114 -7.34 9.41 -7.69
N ARG A 115 -7.39 10.51 -8.47
CA ARG A 115 -6.49 11.68 -8.28
C ARG A 115 -6.46 12.20 -6.84
N LYS A 116 -7.43 11.84 -6.07
CA LYS A 116 -7.69 12.25 -4.71
C LYS A 116 -6.71 11.65 -3.70
N LEU A 117 -6.16 10.46 -4.00
CA LEU A 117 -5.16 9.82 -3.15
C LEU A 117 -3.72 10.13 -3.60
N TYR A 118 -3.55 10.70 -4.80
CA TYR A 118 -2.23 11.07 -5.31
C TYR A 118 -1.50 12.04 -4.37
N ASP A 119 -2.18 13.07 -3.87
CA ASP A 119 -1.56 14.09 -3.00
C ASP A 119 -1.01 13.47 -1.71
N ILE A 120 -1.76 12.54 -1.10
CA ILE A 120 -1.29 11.81 0.10
C ILE A 120 -0.08 10.95 -0.24
N ALA A 121 -0.16 10.19 -1.33
CA ALA A 121 0.92 9.31 -1.76
C ALA A 121 2.19 10.10 -2.15
N ALA A 122 2.02 11.26 -2.78
CA ALA A 122 3.13 12.15 -3.13
C ALA A 122 3.79 12.75 -1.88
N SER A 123 3.01 13.22 -0.89
CA SER A 123 3.54 13.68 0.40
C SER A 123 4.25 12.55 1.13
N ALA A 124 3.65 11.35 1.20
CA ALA A 124 4.25 10.18 1.82
C ALA A 124 5.59 9.78 1.18
N ALA A 125 5.67 9.82 -0.15
CA ALA A 125 6.90 9.50 -0.88
C ALA A 125 7.97 10.60 -0.72
N THR A 126 7.57 11.89 -0.71
CA THR A 126 8.49 13.02 -0.55
C THR A 126 9.09 13.07 0.86
N GLU A 127 8.26 12.87 1.87
CA GLU A 127 8.65 12.92 3.28
C GLU A 127 9.13 11.58 3.81
N ASN A 128 9.16 10.55 2.94
CA ASN A 128 9.61 9.20 3.29
C ASN A 128 8.92 8.63 4.53
N TRP A 129 7.58 8.64 4.55
CA TRP A 129 6.80 8.15 5.67
C TRP A 129 7.07 6.67 5.97
N GLN A 130 6.88 6.28 7.23
CA GLN A 130 7.12 4.91 7.67
C GLN A 130 6.28 3.87 6.89
N ALA A 131 5.06 4.23 6.50
CA ALA A 131 4.21 3.40 5.66
C ALA A 131 4.86 3.04 4.32
N VAL A 132 5.55 4.01 3.67
CA VAL A 132 6.26 3.81 2.40
C VAL A 132 7.48 2.92 2.61
N GLN A 133 8.31 3.20 3.61
CA GLN A 133 9.50 2.38 3.93
C GLN A 133 9.12 0.92 4.20
N ALA A 134 8.07 0.69 5.00
CA ALA A 134 7.59 -0.65 5.28
C ALA A 134 7.04 -1.36 4.03
N TYR A 135 6.39 -0.64 3.13
CA TYR A 135 5.93 -1.19 1.85
C TYR A 135 7.11 -1.58 0.95
N GLU A 136 8.10 -0.70 0.79
CA GLU A 136 9.30 -0.99 -0.01
C GLU A 136 10.04 -2.23 0.51
N ALA A 137 10.17 -2.37 1.84
CA ALA A 137 10.76 -3.56 2.45
C ALA A 137 9.98 -4.85 2.13
N ARG A 138 8.63 -4.79 2.15
CA ARG A 138 7.80 -5.96 1.78
C ARG A 138 7.89 -6.31 0.29
N VAL A 139 8.01 -5.31 -0.59
CA VAL A 139 8.25 -5.56 -2.02
C VAL A 139 9.59 -6.28 -2.23
N GLN A 140 10.66 -5.82 -1.57
CA GLN A 140 11.97 -6.46 -1.64
C GLN A 140 11.94 -7.89 -1.08
N GLN A 141 11.23 -8.11 0.02
CA GLN A 141 11.05 -9.44 0.58
C GLN A 141 10.33 -10.38 -0.42
N LEU A 142 9.26 -9.94 -1.05
CA LEU A 142 8.55 -10.73 -2.07
C LEU A 142 9.46 -11.09 -3.26
N LEU A 143 10.30 -10.16 -3.69
CA LEU A 143 11.29 -10.44 -4.74
C LEU A 143 12.31 -11.48 -4.29
N GLN A 144 12.80 -11.40 -3.05
CA GLN A 144 13.72 -12.42 -2.48
C GLN A 144 13.07 -13.80 -2.41
N GLU A 145 11.81 -13.89 -1.99
CA GLU A 145 11.04 -15.15 -1.93
C GLU A 145 11.01 -15.82 -3.32
N ILE A 146 10.65 -15.07 -4.37
CA ILE A 146 10.57 -15.61 -5.74
C ILE A 146 11.95 -15.95 -6.33
N LEU A 147 12.96 -15.14 -6.05
CA LEU A 147 14.32 -15.43 -6.48
C LEU A 147 14.85 -16.70 -5.81
N GLN A 148 14.54 -16.89 -4.54
CA GLN A 148 14.93 -18.11 -3.82
C GLN A 148 14.23 -19.35 -4.40
N GLU A 149 12.94 -19.27 -4.69
CA GLU A 149 12.20 -20.34 -5.37
C GLU A 149 12.83 -20.68 -6.73
N GLY A 150 13.10 -19.66 -7.56
CA GLY A 150 13.70 -19.86 -8.87
C GLY A 150 15.12 -20.44 -8.84
N ARG A 151 15.89 -20.13 -7.79
CA ARG A 151 17.18 -20.74 -7.55
C ARG A 151 17.07 -22.21 -7.11
N GLN A 152 16.05 -22.53 -6.33
CA GLN A 152 15.79 -23.91 -5.91
C GLN A 152 15.33 -24.79 -7.06
N SER A 153 14.44 -24.26 -7.92
CA SER A 153 13.97 -24.97 -9.12
C SER A 153 15.02 -25.07 -10.25
N GLY A 154 16.06 -24.22 -10.20
CA GLY A 154 17.07 -24.13 -11.26
C GLY A 154 16.74 -23.18 -12.40
N ASP A 155 15.65 -22.42 -12.29
CA ASP A 155 15.23 -21.43 -13.29
C ASP A 155 16.12 -20.17 -13.26
N PHE A 156 16.75 -19.89 -12.11
CA PHE A 156 17.58 -18.70 -11.92
C PHE A 156 19.00 -19.03 -11.49
N GLU A 157 19.93 -18.17 -11.96
CA GLU A 157 21.35 -18.26 -11.61
C GLU A 157 21.56 -18.10 -10.09
N ARG A 158 22.71 -18.61 -9.58
CA ARG A 158 23.06 -18.61 -8.15
C ARG A 158 24.36 -17.85 -7.83
N LYS A 159 24.94 -17.15 -8.80
CA LYS A 159 26.27 -16.54 -8.69
C LYS A 159 26.22 -15.21 -7.94
N THR A 160 25.18 -14.39 -8.21
CA THR A 160 25.00 -13.09 -7.58
C THR A 160 24.36 -13.24 -6.20
N PRO A 161 24.74 -12.48 -5.15
CA PRO A 161 24.05 -12.49 -3.86
C PRO A 161 22.55 -12.22 -4.02
N LEU A 162 21.72 -12.90 -3.21
CA LEU A 162 20.26 -12.86 -3.34
C LEU A 162 19.70 -11.45 -3.07
N ASP A 163 20.21 -10.80 -2.04
CA ASP A 163 19.84 -9.46 -1.60
C ASP A 163 20.24 -8.41 -2.63
N GLU A 164 21.43 -8.50 -3.22
CA GLU A 164 21.87 -7.61 -4.31
C GLU A 164 20.98 -7.78 -5.54
N THR A 165 20.65 -9.01 -5.90
CA THR A 165 19.76 -9.30 -7.04
C THR A 165 18.36 -8.73 -6.80
N ALA A 166 17.79 -8.95 -5.62
CA ALA A 166 16.47 -8.42 -5.25
C ALA A 166 16.45 -6.89 -5.26
N MET A 167 17.50 -6.26 -4.71
CA MET A 167 17.65 -4.80 -4.72
C MET A 167 17.75 -4.26 -6.14
N ALA A 168 18.55 -4.88 -7.02
CA ALA A 168 18.65 -4.45 -8.41
C ALA A 168 17.30 -4.52 -9.15
N ILE A 169 16.53 -5.61 -8.95
CA ILE A 169 15.20 -5.76 -9.54
C ILE A 169 14.24 -4.71 -8.95
N TYR A 170 14.28 -4.48 -7.64
CA TYR A 170 13.49 -3.44 -7.00
C TYR A 170 13.77 -2.04 -7.60
N LEU A 171 15.05 -1.69 -7.81
CA LEU A 171 15.43 -0.41 -8.41
C LEU A 171 14.90 -0.25 -9.85
N VAL A 172 14.86 -1.32 -10.63
CA VAL A 172 14.22 -1.33 -11.95
C VAL A 172 12.71 -1.14 -11.89
N LEU A 173 12.07 -1.72 -10.86
CA LEU A 173 10.62 -1.65 -10.67
C LEU A 173 10.17 -0.32 -10.02
N ARG A 174 11.01 0.29 -9.20
CA ARG A 174 10.71 1.48 -8.39
C ARG A 174 10.04 2.64 -9.14
N PRO A 175 10.43 2.98 -10.38
CA PRO A 175 9.76 4.03 -11.17
C PRO A 175 8.26 3.81 -11.38
N TYR A 176 7.80 2.57 -11.28
CA TYR A 176 6.39 2.19 -11.45
C TYR A 176 5.64 1.99 -10.12
N LEU A 177 6.36 2.01 -8.99
CA LEU A 177 5.79 1.93 -7.64
C LEU A 177 5.66 3.30 -6.97
N ASN A 178 6.56 4.21 -7.29
CA ASN A 178 6.62 5.52 -6.67
C ASN A 178 5.73 6.51 -7.45
N PRO A 179 4.76 7.19 -6.81
CA PRO A 179 3.82 8.07 -7.51
C PRO A 179 4.49 9.24 -8.22
N LEU A 180 5.58 9.79 -7.64
CA LEU A 180 6.33 10.91 -8.22
C LEU A 180 7.10 10.50 -9.47
N LEU A 181 7.62 9.28 -9.51
CA LEU A 181 8.35 8.76 -10.67
C LEU A 181 7.41 8.25 -11.74
N LEU A 182 6.32 7.59 -11.34
CA LEU A 182 5.34 7.00 -12.25
C LEU A 182 4.66 8.08 -13.12
N GLN A 183 4.44 9.29 -12.59
CA GLN A 183 3.87 10.38 -13.39
C GLN A 183 4.69 10.73 -14.65
N TYR A 184 6.01 10.57 -14.58
CA TYR A 184 6.93 10.84 -15.72
C TYR A 184 7.08 9.63 -16.66
N ASN A 185 6.66 8.45 -16.23
CA ASN A 185 6.77 7.20 -16.98
C ASN A 185 5.45 6.69 -17.54
N ARG A 186 4.37 7.47 -17.46
CA ARG A 186 3.01 7.05 -17.84
C ARG A 186 2.89 6.56 -19.27
N ASP A 187 3.59 7.19 -20.19
CA ASP A 187 3.55 6.87 -21.62
C ASP A 187 4.21 5.52 -21.94
N THR A 188 4.97 4.95 -21.01
CA THR A 188 5.66 3.67 -21.18
C THR A 188 5.00 2.52 -20.44
N THR A 189 3.98 2.78 -19.63
CA THR A 189 3.38 1.78 -18.73
C THR A 189 2.74 0.59 -19.46
N ASP A 190 2.33 0.75 -20.69
CA ASP A 190 1.77 -0.33 -21.52
C ASP A 190 2.83 -1.35 -21.97
N VAL A 191 4.08 -0.90 -22.16
CA VAL A 191 5.16 -1.72 -22.75
C VAL A 191 6.27 -2.05 -21.76
N ALA A 192 6.57 -1.14 -20.83
CA ALA A 192 7.72 -1.26 -19.94
C ALA A 192 7.65 -2.49 -19.02
N PRO A 193 6.53 -2.88 -18.41
CA PRO A 193 6.47 -4.06 -17.56
C PRO A 193 6.93 -5.34 -18.27
N ALA A 194 6.50 -5.53 -19.53
CA ALA A 194 6.89 -6.69 -20.32
C ALA A 194 8.36 -6.64 -20.74
N GLN A 195 8.85 -5.46 -21.16
CA GLN A 195 10.24 -5.29 -21.57
C GLN A 195 11.22 -5.44 -20.41
N LEU A 196 10.93 -4.80 -19.27
CA LEU A 196 11.77 -4.84 -18.09
C LEU A 196 11.80 -6.24 -17.45
N SER A 197 10.65 -6.90 -17.31
CA SER A 197 10.61 -8.27 -16.81
C SER A 197 11.38 -9.23 -17.73
N SER A 198 11.29 -9.05 -19.04
CA SER A 198 12.05 -9.86 -20.01
C SER A 198 13.55 -9.61 -19.91
N LEU A 199 13.98 -8.35 -19.70
CA LEU A 199 15.41 -8.01 -19.49
C LEU A 199 15.92 -8.66 -18.19
N VAL A 200 15.20 -8.51 -17.09
CA VAL A 200 15.53 -9.10 -15.79
C VAL A 200 15.63 -10.61 -15.92
N LEU A 201 14.65 -11.28 -16.54
CA LEU A 201 14.67 -12.74 -16.70
C LEU A 201 15.86 -13.23 -17.53
N ARG A 202 16.28 -12.50 -18.57
CA ARG A 202 17.50 -12.84 -19.32
C ARG A 202 18.76 -12.72 -18.45
N SER A 203 18.81 -11.73 -17.54
CA SER A 203 19.95 -11.57 -16.62
C SER A 203 19.99 -12.64 -15.53
N LEU A 204 18.86 -13.28 -15.23
CA LEU A 204 18.75 -14.35 -14.24
C LEU A 204 18.95 -15.75 -14.83
N SER A 205 19.15 -15.87 -16.15
CA SER A 205 19.33 -17.19 -16.79
C SER A 205 20.55 -17.90 -16.21
N PRO A 206 20.45 -19.23 -15.91
CA PRO A 206 21.51 -20.04 -15.35
C PRO A 206 22.80 -20.09 -16.16
#